data_df94311917812352cfcb37aed3ba83b5
#
_entry.id   df94311917812352cfcb37aed3ba83b5
#
_cell.length_a   1.000
_cell.length_b   1.000
_cell.length_c   1.000
_cell.angle_alpha   90.00
_cell.angle_beta   90.00
_cell.angle_gamma   90.00
#
_symmetry.space_group_name_H-M   'P 1'
#
loop_
_entity.id
_entity.type
_entity.pdbx_description
1 polymer ?
#
loop_
_entity_poly.entity_id
_entity_poly.type
_entity_poly.pdbx_seq_one_letter_code
_entity_poly.pdbx_strand_id
1 'polypeptide(L)'
;KFDNLTIHGFRGPISNEGKSSGGIIMTVTTNLNDASKRVPTAVHDISVTNCELYDLGRSGINFVSPWTTREGDKWNKYAPFGYPGKGAWKPYERFTLSNNIIHDIDGDGTIVDGCKDVTVDHNTVYRAVYNCWYGVGLFNWNSDNVVFEYNEVYESSPADALLGAGDGQGIEIDALNQNTLVQYNYLHDNAGGVFMWCCTASLRGFNGIYRYNISQNDGAKHGVIDWREGHEGSMAYNNTIYLGEGIDREWLKNGYTGGKSDAKFYNNIVVNKGNMTPGKGFNEQEIDYESNIFVGFDEVPSNDTTLIQEDPKFVAPGTGGKGIDSVKGYKLQADSPAIDAGLNIENNGGKDYFGTPLADGKTDIGAAEYVVELDKTELNALIEYAKSQQENEDYQYVVPVVKEKFEAALAEAEKVSADNAATQEAVDTAYDKLLDMVHHLEFTGNTSSLKVLVDAAKGLEEQFYTAESWKPFTEALKAAEAVLADENALQEEIDAVRAALKTAMDGLVKKPLADKSQLEKLVKDSETK
;
A
#
# COMPACT_ATOMS: atom_id res chain seq x y z
N LYS A 1 19.13 -25.90 -3.17
CA LYS A 1 17.95 -25.24 -2.63
C LYS A 1 17.57 -25.90 -1.33
N PHE A 2 17.36 -25.10 -0.29
CA PHE A 2 16.71 -25.48 0.97
C PHE A 2 15.33 -24.84 0.94
N ASP A 3 14.29 -25.62 1.10
CA ASP A 3 12.93 -25.15 0.94
C ASP A 3 11.95 -25.91 1.82
N ASN A 4 11.12 -25.19 2.55
CA ASN A 4 10.08 -25.74 3.41
C ASN A 4 10.65 -26.74 4.45
N LEU A 5 11.71 -26.32 5.16
CA LEU A 5 12.37 -27.12 6.20
C LEU A 5 12.12 -26.50 7.57
N THR A 6 11.96 -27.34 8.58
CA THR A 6 12.02 -26.92 9.99
C THR A 6 13.31 -27.46 10.60
N ILE A 7 14.16 -26.55 11.12
CA ILE A 7 15.49 -26.85 11.70
C ILE A 7 15.55 -26.28 13.11
N HIS A 8 15.75 -27.11 14.11
CA HIS A 8 15.76 -26.64 15.49
C HIS A 8 16.53 -27.52 16.46
N GLY A 9 16.69 -27.01 17.69
CA GLY A 9 17.17 -27.80 18.83
C GLY A 9 18.67 -28.06 18.85
N PHE A 10 19.48 -27.23 18.17
CA PHE A 10 20.92 -27.35 18.15
C PHE A 10 21.59 -26.09 18.73
N ARG A 11 21.98 -26.14 20.00
CA ARG A 11 22.75 -25.08 20.66
C ARG A 11 24.20 -25.48 20.78
N GLY A 12 25.03 -25.01 19.85
CA GLY A 12 26.47 -25.20 19.82
C GLY A 12 27.25 -24.04 20.50
N PRO A 13 28.59 -24.04 20.41
CA PRO A 13 29.38 -22.96 20.93
C PRO A 13 29.05 -21.61 20.27
N ILE A 14 28.94 -20.57 21.09
CA ILE A 14 28.67 -19.18 20.68
C ILE A 14 29.91 -18.31 20.59
N SER A 15 31.13 -18.87 20.61
CA SER A 15 32.35 -18.08 20.53
C SER A 15 32.56 -17.39 19.19
N ASN A 16 33.17 -16.21 19.17
CA ASN A 16 33.52 -15.44 17.98
C ASN A 16 34.33 -16.23 16.93
N GLU A 17 35.18 -17.13 17.40
CA GLU A 17 36.01 -17.97 16.52
C GLU A 17 35.21 -19.08 15.83
N GLY A 18 34.03 -19.34 16.29
CA GLY A 18 33.19 -20.42 15.83
C GLY A 18 31.86 -19.96 15.19
N LYS A 19 31.93 -19.08 14.19
CA LYS A 19 30.74 -18.86 13.31
C LYS A 19 30.30 -20.18 12.61
N SER A 20 30.57 -21.31 13.25
CA SER A 20 30.40 -22.66 12.72
C SER A 20 29.28 -23.45 13.41
N SER A 21 28.51 -22.85 14.29
CA SER A 21 27.32 -23.46 14.86
C SER A 21 26.06 -22.72 14.43
N GLY A 22 25.04 -23.44 13.96
CA GLY A 22 23.80 -22.84 13.47
C GLY A 22 22.93 -23.81 12.71
N GLY A 23 21.82 -23.32 12.19
CA GLY A 23 20.84 -24.12 11.45
C GLY A 23 21.32 -24.50 10.06
N ILE A 24 21.56 -23.51 9.21
CA ILE A 24 22.12 -23.71 7.85
C ILE A 24 23.44 -22.98 7.77
N ILE A 25 24.53 -23.73 7.60
CA ILE A 25 25.88 -23.17 7.49
C ILE A 25 26.45 -23.50 6.13
N MET A 26 26.88 -22.46 5.42
CA MET A 26 27.56 -22.59 4.15
C MET A 26 28.99 -22.08 4.28
N THR A 27 29.95 -22.98 4.24
CA THR A 27 31.36 -22.64 4.25
C THR A 27 32.15 -23.66 3.44
N VAL A 28 33.37 -23.30 3.02
CA VAL A 28 34.28 -24.24 2.38
C VAL A 28 35.47 -24.51 3.30
N THR A 29 35.91 -25.75 3.33
CA THR A 29 37.08 -26.14 4.08
C THR A 29 38.33 -25.64 3.39
N THR A 30 39.15 -24.87 4.11
CA THR A 30 40.47 -24.44 3.65
C THR A 30 41.58 -25.17 4.39
N ASN A 31 42.69 -25.46 3.72
CA ASN A 31 43.85 -25.96 4.39
C ASN A 31 44.53 -24.80 5.14
N LEU A 32 44.21 -24.63 6.41
CA LEU A 32 44.74 -23.54 7.24
C LEU A 32 46.24 -23.68 7.53
N ASN A 33 46.78 -24.90 7.50
CA ASN A 33 48.17 -25.18 7.85
C ASN A 33 49.15 -25.04 6.68
N ASP A 34 48.66 -25.14 5.45
CA ASP A 34 49.51 -25.06 4.24
C ASP A 34 48.89 -24.11 3.22
N ALA A 35 49.37 -22.88 3.21
CA ALA A 35 48.90 -21.85 2.29
C ALA A 35 49.08 -22.22 0.82
N SER A 36 50.09 -23.02 0.47
CA SER A 36 50.35 -23.43 -0.91
C SER A 36 49.30 -24.39 -1.47
N LYS A 37 48.53 -25.03 -0.62
CA LYS A 37 47.45 -25.95 -0.98
C LYS A 37 46.07 -25.32 -0.98
N ARG A 38 45.98 -24.02 -0.74
CA ARG A 38 44.69 -23.30 -0.73
C ARG A 38 44.28 -22.94 -2.13
N VAL A 39 43.12 -23.45 -2.53
CA VAL A 39 42.50 -23.12 -3.82
C VAL A 39 41.27 -22.28 -3.54
N PRO A 40 41.22 -21.03 -4.01
CA PRO A 40 40.03 -20.19 -3.86
C PRO A 40 38.81 -20.88 -4.46
N THR A 41 37.83 -21.16 -3.61
CA THR A 41 36.61 -21.88 -3.96
C THR A 41 35.39 -21.05 -3.55
N ALA A 42 34.41 -20.93 -4.43
CA ALA A 42 33.17 -20.26 -4.13
C ALA A 42 31.96 -21.20 -4.28
N VAL A 43 30.92 -20.90 -3.57
CA VAL A 43 29.58 -21.47 -3.72
C VAL A 43 28.70 -20.42 -4.38
N HIS A 44 27.76 -20.82 -5.20
CA HIS A 44 26.87 -19.90 -5.89
C HIS A 44 25.48 -20.51 -6.15
N ASP A 45 24.51 -19.64 -6.44
CA ASP A 45 23.15 -20.02 -6.81
C ASP A 45 22.42 -20.83 -5.73
N ILE A 46 22.49 -20.36 -4.48
CA ILE A 46 21.82 -20.97 -3.32
C ILE A 46 20.57 -20.20 -2.96
N SER A 47 19.50 -20.93 -2.69
CA SER A 47 18.28 -20.38 -2.10
C SER A 47 17.91 -21.11 -0.81
N VAL A 48 17.54 -20.33 0.22
CA VAL A 48 16.88 -20.81 1.44
C VAL A 48 15.54 -20.11 1.51
N THR A 49 14.47 -20.87 1.37
CA THR A 49 13.13 -20.32 1.24
C THR A 49 12.11 -21.07 2.07
N ASN A 50 11.13 -20.35 2.64
CA ASN A 50 10.01 -20.94 3.37
C ASN A 50 10.43 -21.88 4.52
N CYS A 51 11.58 -21.64 5.14
CA CYS A 51 12.10 -22.44 6.22
C CYS A 51 11.79 -21.81 7.58
N GLU A 52 11.61 -22.63 8.61
CA GLU A 52 11.56 -22.20 10.00
C GLU A 52 12.80 -22.70 10.75
N LEU A 53 13.55 -21.76 11.35
CA LEU A 53 14.78 -22.06 12.06
C LEU A 53 14.72 -21.47 13.48
N TYR A 54 14.80 -22.33 14.49
CA TYR A 54 14.68 -21.86 15.87
C TYR A 54 15.42 -22.74 16.89
N ASP A 55 15.60 -22.21 18.10
CA ASP A 55 16.31 -22.87 19.19
C ASP A 55 17.72 -23.30 18.76
N LEU A 56 18.45 -22.35 18.18
CA LEU A 56 19.78 -22.60 17.59
C LEU A 56 20.85 -21.80 18.31
N GLY A 57 22.11 -22.21 18.13
CA GLY A 57 23.28 -21.59 18.72
C GLY A 57 23.68 -20.28 18.04
N ARG A 58 24.90 -20.21 17.49
CA ARG A 58 25.49 -18.96 17.00
C ARG A 58 24.72 -18.25 15.88
N SER A 59 24.00 -18.99 15.05
CA SER A 59 23.26 -18.37 13.94
C SER A 59 22.11 -19.23 13.43
N GLY A 60 21.07 -18.58 12.88
CA GLY A 60 20.04 -19.27 12.10
C GLY A 60 20.59 -19.74 10.76
N ILE A 61 20.98 -18.77 9.90
CA ILE A 61 21.58 -19.02 8.59
C ILE A 61 22.93 -18.31 8.52
N ASN A 62 23.95 -19.01 8.02
CA ASN A 62 25.31 -18.49 8.02
C ASN A 62 26.03 -18.82 6.72
N PHE A 63 26.32 -17.80 5.91
CA PHE A 63 27.13 -17.90 4.70
C PHE A 63 28.46 -17.18 4.92
N VAL A 64 29.53 -17.94 5.01
CA VAL A 64 30.87 -17.42 5.30
C VAL A 64 31.86 -17.90 4.28
N SER A 65 32.33 -17.01 3.39
CA SER A 65 33.47 -17.29 2.55
C SER A 65 34.77 -17.04 3.31
N PRO A 66 35.72 -17.96 3.32
CA PRO A 66 37.04 -17.71 3.90
C PRO A 66 37.97 -16.89 3.00
N TRP A 67 37.56 -16.57 1.79
CA TRP A 67 38.35 -15.84 0.80
C TRP A 67 38.04 -14.36 0.84
N THR A 68 38.60 -13.65 1.82
CA THR A 68 38.15 -12.31 2.22
C THR A 68 39.16 -11.19 1.90
N THR A 69 40.30 -11.50 1.28
CA THR A 69 41.33 -10.50 0.99
C THR A 69 41.00 -9.77 -0.33
N ARG A 70 40.62 -8.51 -0.20
CA ARG A 70 40.35 -7.64 -1.34
C ARG A 70 41.62 -6.94 -1.82
N GLU A 71 41.75 -6.78 -3.15
CA GLU A 71 42.88 -6.12 -3.79
C GLU A 71 42.45 -4.78 -4.43
N GLY A 72 43.42 -3.88 -4.61
CA GLY A 72 43.22 -2.56 -5.22
C GLY A 72 43.34 -1.41 -4.22
N ASP A 73 43.55 -0.19 -4.75
CA ASP A 73 43.86 1.00 -3.94
C ASP A 73 42.78 1.32 -2.88
N LYS A 74 41.53 1.06 -3.22
CA LYS A 74 40.40 1.25 -2.31
C LYS A 74 40.49 0.37 -1.07
N TRP A 75 40.95 -0.88 -1.23
CA TRP A 75 40.95 -1.91 -0.18
C TRP A 75 42.30 -2.10 0.50
N ASN A 76 43.43 -1.82 -0.17
CA ASN A 76 44.76 -2.03 0.35
C ASN A 76 45.08 -1.25 1.64
N LYS A 77 44.34 -0.15 1.89
CA LYS A 77 44.44 0.62 3.13
C LYS A 77 43.76 -0.10 4.30
N TYR A 78 42.80 -0.96 4.03
CA TYR A 78 41.85 -1.49 4.98
C TYR A 78 41.89 -3.02 5.07
N ALA A 79 42.63 -3.70 4.20
CA ALA A 79 42.82 -5.13 4.24
C ALA A 79 44.00 -5.52 5.14
N PRO A 80 44.04 -6.74 5.64
CA PRO A 80 43.04 -7.79 5.60
C PRO A 80 42.49 -8.07 7.00
N PHE A 81 41.29 -7.72 7.28
CA PHE A 81 40.59 -8.28 8.42
C PHE A 81 39.85 -9.52 7.94
N GLY A 82 40.02 -10.57 8.59
CA GLY A 82 39.42 -11.83 8.24
C GLY A 82 40.35 -12.94 8.69
N TYR A 83 39.93 -14.15 8.53
CA TYR A 83 40.65 -15.32 9.02
C TYR A 83 42.13 -15.35 8.58
N PRO A 84 43.08 -15.64 9.45
CA PRO A 84 44.51 -15.60 9.14
C PRO A 84 44.87 -16.40 7.89
N GLY A 85 45.65 -15.78 7.02
CA GLY A 85 46.30 -16.47 5.90
C GLY A 85 45.40 -16.75 4.71
N LYS A 86 44.55 -15.83 4.36
CA LYS A 86 43.61 -16.00 3.29
C LYS A 86 44.15 -15.59 1.95
N GLY A 87 43.61 -16.24 0.95
CA GLY A 87 43.86 -15.91 -0.46
C GLY A 87 43.04 -14.72 -0.92
N ALA A 88 43.12 -14.46 -2.22
CA ALA A 88 42.39 -13.41 -2.91
C ALA A 88 40.89 -13.42 -2.64
N TRP A 89 40.25 -12.31 -2.88
CA TRP A 89 38.82 -12.16 -2.82
C TRP A 89 38.09 -13.16 -3.73
N LYS A 90 37.31 -14.04 -3.16
CA LYS A 90 36.48 -15.02 -3.85
C LYS A 90 35.15 -15.15 -3.13
N PRO A 91 34.20 -14.24 -3.36
CA PRO A 91 32.93 -14.26 -2.65
C PRO A 91 32.08 -15.46 -3.03
N TYR A 92 31.16 -15.83 -2.15
CA TYR A 92 30.01 -16.64 -2.50
C TYR A 92 28.99 -15.74 -3.22
N GLU A 93 28.32 -16.23 -4.26
CA GLU A 93 27.57 -15.37 -5.16
C GLU A 93 26.15 -15.84 -5.39
N ARG A 94 25.23 -14.88 -5.57
CA ARG A 94 23.83 -15.09 -5.98
C ARG A 94 23.06 -15.96 -5.01
N PHE A 95 22.87 -15.46 -3.82
CA PHE A 95 22.07 -16.09 -2.78
C PHE A 95 20.74 -15.38 -2.59
N THR A 96 19.71 -16.18 -2.29
CA THR A 96 18.38 -15.70 -1.92
C THR A 96 17.96 -16.33 -0.60
N LEU A 97 17.66 -15.51 0.40
CA LEU A 97 17.08 -15.89 1.67
C LEU A 97 15.70 -15.25 1.75
N SER A 98 14.63 -16.02 1.51
CA SER A 98 13.30 -15.47 1.31
C SER A 98 12.22 -16.22 2.06
N ASN A 99 11.28 -15.49 2.67
CA ASN A 99 10.12 -16.05 3.38
C ASN A 99 10.50 -17.05 4.50
N ASN A 100 11.61 -16.83 5.20
CA ASN A 100 12.00 -17.69 6.31
C ASN A 100 11.53 -17.08 7.65
N ILE A 101 11.25 -17.93 8.63
CA ILE A 101 10.98 -17.56 10.01
C ILE A 101 12.19 -18.00 10.85
N ILE A 102 12.89 -17.07 11.47
CA ILE A 102 14.12 -17.33 12.22
C ILE A 102 13.97 -16.75 13.62
N HIS A 103 14.01 -17.59 14.64
CA HIS A 103 13.75 -17.10 15.99
C HIS A 103 14.42 -17.92 17.10
N ASP A 104 14.48 -17.33 18.28
CA ASP A 104 15.10 -17.94 19.45
C ASP A 104 16.54 -18.41 19.18
N ILE A 105 17.33 -17.49 18.61
CA ILE A 105 18.73 -17.74 18.23
C ILE A 105 19.65 -17.14 19.29
N ASP A 106 20.61 -17.92 19.77
CA ASP A 106 21.58 -17.44 20.76
C ASP A 106 22.48 -16.31 20.25
N GLY A 107 22.78 -16.29 18.96
CA GLY A 107 23.53 -15.23 18.27
C GLY A 107 22.73 -14.59 17.13
N ASP A 108 23.34 -14.44 15.97
CA ASP A 108 22.72 -13.74 14.83
C ASP A 108 21.59 -14.54 14.16
N GLY A 109 20.55 -13.86 13.71
CA GLY A 109 19.55 -14.48 12.86
C GLY A 109 20.15 -14.95 11.54
N THR A 110 20.80 -14.04 10.79
CA THR A 110 21.56 -14.40 9.58
C THR A 110 22.93 -13.74 9.53
N ILE A 111 23.88 -14.42 8.91
CA ILE A 111 25.23 -13.93 8.64
C ILE A 111 25.52 -14.04 7.13
N VAL A 112 25.79 -12.90 6.49
CA VAL A 112 26.22 -12.80 5.09
C VAL A 112 27.66 -12.26 5.06
N ASP A 113 28.65 -13.16 5.06
CA ASP A 113 30.06 -12.81 5.21
C ASP A 113 30.86 -13.27 3.98
N GLY A 114 31.54 -12.33 3.32
CA GLY A 114 32.31 -12.58 2.11
C GLY A 114 31.46 -12.99 0.91
N CYS A 115 30.29 -12.39 0.76
CA CYS A 115 29.33 -12.73 -0.28
C CYS A 115 29.16 -11.60 -1.31
N LYS A 116 28.50 -11.91 -2.42
CA LYS A 116 28.18 -10.94 -3.45
C LYS A 116 26.85 -11.27 -4.12
N ASP A 117 26.07 -10.22 -4.47
CA ASP A 117 24.78 -10.33 -5.14
C ASP A 117 23.80 -11.19 -4.31
N VAL A 118 23.49 -10.76 -3.10
CA VAL A 118 22.64 -11.47 -2.13
C VAL A 118 21.36 -10.69 -1.89
N THR A 119 20.23 -11.39 -1.94
CA THR A 119 18.92 -10.87 -1.54
C THR A 119 18.43 -11.57 -0.28
N VAL A 120 18.07 -10.80 0.73
CA VAL A 120 17.46 -11.25 1.99
C VAL A 120 16.13 -10.54 2.12
N ASP A 121 15.04 -11.25 1.79
CA ASP A 121 13.74 -10.62 1.65
C ASP A 121 12.59 -11.40 2.31
N HIS A 122 11.58 -10.68 2.77
CA HIS A 122 10.35 -11.25 3.35
C HIS A 122 10.60 -12.24 4.50
N ASN A 123 11.71 -12.10 5.23
CA ASN A 123 11.96 -12.95 6.39
C ASN A 123 11.39 -12.29 7.65
N THR A 124 10.92 -13.12 8.59
CA THR A 124 10.57 -12.71 9.94
C THR A 124 11.65 -13.22 10.89
N VAL A 125 12.37 -12.30 11.54
CA VAL A 125 13.45 -12.63 12.49
C VAL A 125 13.12 -12.05 13.85
N TYR A 126 13.08 -12.88 14.90
CA TYR A 126 12.78 -12.38 16.23
C TYR A 126 13.47 -13.17 17.35
N ARG A 127 13.72 -12.47 18.45
CA ARG A 127 14.44 -13.01 19.61
C ARG A 127 15.79 -13.63 19.23
N ALA A 128 16.55 -12.90 18.38
CA ALA A 128 17.96 -13.20 18.15
C ALA A 128 18.85 -12.60 19.26
N VAL A 129 20.09 -13.01 19.32
CA VAL A 129 21.17 -12.49 20.18
C VAL A 129 21.01 -12.85 21.66
N TYR A 130 20.20 -13.80 22.03
CA TYR A 130 19.82 -14.06 23.41
C TYR A 130 21.02 -14.40 24.34
N ASN A 131 21.95 -15.21 23.91
CA ASN A 131 23.13 -15.64 24.70
C ASN A 131 24.47 -15.09 24.19
N CYS A 132 24.43 -14.15 23.25
CA CYS A 132 25.62 -13.53 22.68
C CYS A 132 25.71 -12.07 23.13
N TRP A 133 26.92 -11.60 23.44
CA TRP A 133 27.14 -10.21 23.81
C TRP A 133 27.35 -9.30 22.58
N TYR A 134 27.43 -9.87 21.41
CA TYR A 134 27.49 -9.22 20.10
C TYR A 134 26.64 -10.03 19.15
N GLY A 135 26.03 -9.34 18.19
CA GLY A 135 25.19 -9.93 17.16
C GLY A 135 23.93 -9.13 16.94
N VAL A 136 23.27 -9.44 15.86
CA VAL A 136 22.09 -8.71 15.35
C VAL A 136 21.10 -9.66 14.69
N GLY A 137 19.92 -9.15 14.35
CA GLY A 137 18.93 -9.94 13.61
C GLY A 137 19.47 -10.38 12.24
N LEU A 138 19.85 -9.43 11.41
CA LEU A 138 20.39 -9.65 10.06
C LEU A 138 21.62 -8.79 9.85
N PHE A 139 22.70 -9.32 9.27
CA PHE A 139 23.82 -8.47 8.88
C PHE A 139 24.65 -9.02 7.73
N ASN A 140 25.43 -8.13 7.13
CA ASN A 140 26.47 -8.48 6.18
C ASN A 140 27.82 -7.92 6.60
N TRP A 141 28.87 -8.66 6.31
CA TRP A 141 30.26 -8.24 6.52
C TRP A 141 31.10 -8.58 5.31
N ASN A 142 31.98 -7.66 4.89
CA ASN A 142 32.87 -7.86 3.75
C ASN A 142 32.16 -8.42 2.51
N SER A 143 30.99 -7.87 2.19
CA SER A 143 30.12 -8.35 1.12
C SER A 143 29.73 -7.24 0.16
N ASP A 144 29.39 -7.59 -1.10
CA ASP A 144 29.04 -6.65 -2.15
C ASP A 144 27.61 -6.87 -2.64
N ASN A 145 26.90 -5.78 -2.93
CA ASN A 145 25.55 -5.80 -3.53
C ASN A 145 24.58 -6.67 -2.72
N VAL A 146 24.47 -6.42 -1.42
CA VAL A 146 23.52 -7.11 -0.53
C VAL A 146 22.27 -6.24 -0.37
N VAL A 147 21.10 -6.84 -0.56
CA VAL A 147 19.81 -6.18 -0.36
C VAL A 147 19.07 -6.89 0.77
N PHE A 148 18.68 -6.11 1.78
CA PHE A 148 17.74 -6.51 2.83
C PHE A 148 16.44 -5.75 2.59
N GLU A 149 15.35 -6.44 2.23
CA GLU A 149 14.09 -5.78 1.96
C GLU A 149 12.87 -6.58 2.42
N TYR A 150 11.82 -5.88 2.80
CA TYR A 150 10.56 -6.47 3.27
C TYR A 150 10.74 -7.48 4.42
N ASN A 151 11.78 -7.34 5.24
CA ASN A 151 11.95 -8.16 6.42
C ASN A 151 11.28 -7.52 7.63
N GLU A 152 10.76 -8.33 8.52
CA GLU A 152 10.35 -7.94 9.86
C GLU A 152 11.39 -8.45 10.86
N VAL A 153 11.97 -7.55 11.67
CA VAL A 153 12.95 -7.93 12.68
C VAL A 153 12.61 -7.30 14.03
N TYR A 154 12.40 -8.14 15.04
CA TYR A 154 11.97 -7.64 16.35
C TYR A 154 12.45 -8.47 17.55
N GLU A 155 12.40 -7.83 18.71
CA GLU A 155 12.78 -8.44 20.00
C GLU A 155 14.22 -9.02 20.02
N SER A 156 15.12 -8.55 19.13
CA SER A 156 16.53 -8.95 19.17
C SER A 156 17.22 -8.25 20.33
N SER A 157 17.68 -9.02 21.29
CA SER A 157 18.22 -8.46 22.54
C SER A 157 19.14 -9.43 23.24
N PRO A 158 20.38 -9.01 23.59
CA PRO A 158 21.19 -9.75 24.53
C PRO A 158 20.47 -9.93 25.87
N ALA A 159 20.73 -11.06 26.53
CA ALA A 159 20.24 -11.26 27.90
C ALA A 159 20.76 -10.14 28.82
N ASP A 160 19.98 -9.78 29.84
CA ASP A 160 20.31 -8.65 30.74
C ASP A 160 21.71 -8.70 31.35
N ALA A 161 22.24 -9.89 31.62
CA ALA A 161 23.61 -10.08 32.10
C ALA A 161 24.68 -9.68 31.06
N LEU A 162 24.32 -9.58 29.77
CA LEU A 162 25.22 -9.29 28.65
C LEU A 162 25.02 -7.90 28.06
N LEU A 163 24.13 -7.10 28.62
CA LEU A 163 23.71 -5.79 28.07
C LEU A 163 24.84 -4.73 27.98
N GLY A 164 26.04 -5.00 28.52
CA GLY A 164 27.18 -4.08 28.38
C GLY A 164 27.80 -4.02 26.97
N ALA A 165 27.38 -4.87 26.07
CA ALA A 165 28.09 -5.11 24.81
C ALA A 165 27.65 -4.21 23.64
N GLY A 166 26.41 -3.84 23.60
CA GLY A 166 25.97 -2.78 22.68
C GLY A 166 25.39 -3.17 21.35
N ASP A 167 25.19 -4.43 21.04
CA ASP A 167 24.57 -4.92 19.83
C ASP A 167 23.06 -5.24 20.05
N GLY A 168 22.44 -5.99 19.17
CA GLY A 168 21.01 -6.28 19.24
C GLY A 168 20.15 -5.43 18.30
N GLN A 169 20.75 -4.84 17.28
CA GLN A 169 20.04 -4.17 16.18
C GLN A 169 19.24 -5.15 15.35
N GLY A 170 18.20 -4.65 14.68
CA GLY A 170 17.45 -5.44 13.72
C GLY A 170 18.29 -5.80 12.51
N ILE A 171 18.83 -4.80 11.79
CA ILE A 171 19.67 -4.98 10.60
C ILE A 171 20.93 -4.12 10.72
N GLU A 172 22.08 -4.70 10.39
CA GLU A 172 23.37 -4.04 10.45
C GLU A 172 24.10 -4.07 9.10
N ILE A 173 24.71 -2.95 8.74
CA ILE A 173 25.73 -2.85 7.69
C ILE A 173 27.09 -2.82 8.37
N ASP A 174 27.77 -3.96 8.40
CA ASP A 174 29.08 -4.06 9.03
C ASP A 174 30.21 -3.64 8.07
N ALA A 175 31.44 -3.83 8.45
CA ALA A 175 32.62 -3.34 7.76
C ALA A 175 32.90 -4.04 6.42
N LEU A 176 33.71 -3.38 5.59
CA LEU A 176 34.20 -3.85 4.29
C LEU A 176 33.11 -4.17 3.25
N ASN A 177 31.89 -3.74 3.49
CA ASN A 177 30.77 -3.89 2.55
C ASN A 177 30.86 -2.86 1.41
N GLN A 178 30.27 -3.20 0.28
CA GLN A 178 30.05 -2.28 -0.83
C GLN A 178 28.63 -2.43 -1.38
N ASN A 179 27.92 -1.30 -1.51
CA ASN A 179 26.57 -1.25 -2.08
C ASN A 179 25.57 -2.13 -1.30
N THR A 180 25.49 -1.97 0.00
CA THR A 180 24.45 -2.61 0.81
C THR A 180 23.24 -1.72 0.86
N LEU A 181 22.06 -2.30 0.58
CA LEU A 181 20.79 -1.62 0.59
C LEU A 181 19.85 -2.27 1.61
N VAL A 182 19.35 -1.47 2.55
CA VAL A 182 18.34 -1.87 3.55
C VAL A 182 17.09 -1.04 3.29
N GLN A 183 16.02 -1.66 2.78
CA GLN A 183 14.83 -0.93 2.36
C GLN A 183 13.53 -1.67 2.65
N TYR A 184 12.45 -0.94 2.90
CA TYR A 184 11.10 -1.46 3.09
C TYR A 184 10.99 -2.49 4.22
N ASN A 185 11.88 -2.43 5.22
CA ASN A 185 11.84 -3.33 6.37
C ASN A 185 11.05 -2.71 7.52
N TYR A 186 10.44 -3.55 8.33
CA TYR A 186 9.85 -3.17 9.59
C TYR A 186 10.72 -3.69 10.73
N LEU A 187 11.28 -2.76 11.51
CA LEU A 187 12.11 -3.05 12.66
C LEU A 187 11.40 -2.59 13.93
N HIS A 188 11.32 -3.43 14.96
CA HIS A 188 10.65 -2.98 16.17
C HIS A 188 11.08 -3.72 17.44
N ASP A 189 11.04 -3.00 18.53
CA ASP A 189 11.30 -3.51 19.88
C ASP A 189 12.67 -4.20 20.04
N ASN A 190 13.65 -3.85 19.21
CA ASN A 190 15.01 -4.35 19.31
C ASN A 190 15.81 -3.59 20.38
N ALA A 191 16.74 -4.26 21.05
CA ALA A 191 17.60 -3.65 22.07
C ALA A 191 18.54 -2.60 21.49
N GLY A 192 19.12 -2.87 20.31
CA GLY A 192 19.88 -1.94 19.51
C GLY A 192 19.00 -1.08 18.63
N GLY A 193 19.61 -0.08 18.01
CA GLY A 193 18.88 0.90 17.21
C GLY A 193 18.51 0.44 15.79
N VAL A 194 17.88 1.35 15.09
CA VAL A 194 17.41 1.13 13.73
C VAL A 194 18.51 1.12 12.69
N PHE A 195 19.56 1.94 12.87
CA PHE A 195 20.67 2.05 11.94
C PHE A 195 21.99 1.71 12.62
N MET A 196 22.75 0.83 11.98
CA MET A 196 24.11 0.55 12.38
C MET A 196 25.03 0.44 11.17
N TRP A 197 26.04 1.31 11.13
CA TRP A 197 27.21 1.18 10.25
C TRP A 197 28.42 0.86 11.13
N CYS A 198 28.73 -0.42 11.25
CA CYS A 198 29.78 -0.91 12.15
C CYS A 198 31.14 -0.90 11.46
N CYS A 199 31.65 0.29 11.17
CA CYS A 199 32.94 0.46 10.52
C CYS A 199 33.95 1.10 11.45
N THR A 200 35.22 1.10 11.04
CA THR A 200 36.31 1.83 11.69
C THR A 200 37.17 2.53 10.64
N ALA A 201 38.05 3.42 11.04
CA ALA A 201 39.00 4.06 10.12
C ALA A 201 39.86 3.08 9.32
N SER A 202 40.05 1.86 9.83
CA SER A 202 40.82 0.79 9.18
C SER A 202 40.02 -0.31 8.52
N LEU A 203 38.70 -0.35 8.78
CA LEU A 203 37.75 -1.32 8.23
C LEU A 203 36.57 -0.58 7.65
N ARG A 204 36.79 0.06 6.52
CA ARG A 204 35.80 0.94 5.91
C ARG A 204 34.77 0.17 5.09
N GLY A 205 33.58 0.76 4.97
CA GLY A 205 32.52 0.36 4.07
C GLY A 205 32.18 1.42 3.04
N PHE A 206 31.39 1.08 2.02
CA PHE A 206 31.08 1.97 0.90
C PHE A 206 29.63 1.84 0.46
N ASN A 207 28.93 2.98 0.29
CA ASN A 207 27.58 3.07 -0.26
C ASN A 207 26.57 2.19 0.50
N GLY A 208 26.56 2.26 1.83
CA GLY A 208 25.57 1.61 2.66
C GLY A 208 24.33 2.50 2.83
N ILE A 209 23.17 2.04 2.41
CA ILE A 209 21.95 2.82 2.35
C ILE A 209 20.84 2.18 3.17
N TYR A 210 20.20 2.97 4.04
CA TYR A 210 18.91 2.65 4.66
C TYR A 210 17.85 3.59 4.12
N ARG A 211 16.79 3.06 3.49
CA ARG A 211 15.71 3.88 2.95
C ARG A 211 14.35 3.24 3.07
N TYR A 212 13.33 4.04 3.22
CA TYR A 212 11.92 3.60 3.29
C TYR A 212 11.72 2.44 4.28
N ASN A 213 12.42 2.47 5.42
CA ASN A 213 12.15 1.54 6.51
C ASN A 213 11.26 2.19 7.55
N ILE A 214 10.48 1.39 8.26
CA ILE A 214 9.72 1.83 9.43
C ILE A 214 10.33 1.18 10.66
N SER A 215 10.62 1.98 11.68
CA SER A 215 11.12 1.53 12.97
C SER A 215 10.19 1.99 14.08
N GLN A 216 9.86 1.07 15.00
CA GLN A 216 9.06 1.37 16.18
C GLN A 216 9.75 0.83 17.43
N ASN A 217 10.08 1.70 18.37
CA ASN A 217 10.68 1.35 19.67
C ASN A 217 12.05 0.64 19.62
N ASP A 218 12.79 0.77 18.53
CA ASP A 218 14.17 0.28 18.48
C ASP A 218 15.11 1.17 19.31
N GLY A 219 16.20 0.59 19.81
CA GLY A 219 17.19 1.32 20.61
C GLY A 219 16.88 1.40 22.09
N ALA A 220 15.95 0.60 22.60
CA ALA A 220 15.53 0.64 24.00
C ALA A 220 16.65 0.43 25.03
N LYS A 221 17.74 -0.26 24.65
CA LYS A 221 18.83 -0.56 25.55
C LYS A 221 20.18 0.03 25.13
N HIS A 222 20.36 0.32 23.85
CA HIS A 222 21.68 0.67 23.31
C HIS A 222 21.71 1.94 22.43
N GLY A 223 20.65 2.72 22.37
CA GLY A 223 20.56 3.91 21.52
C GLY A 223 20.05 3.58 20.13
N VAL A 224 19.63 4.62 19.39
CA VAL A 224 18.85 4.48 18.14
C VAL A 224 19.74 4.38 16.92
N ILE A 225 20.82 5.14 16.87
CA ILE A 225 21.77 5.12 15.78
C ILE A 225 23.17 4.79 16.31
N ASP A 226 23.81 3.84 15.62
CA ASP A 226 25.24 3.55 15.81
C ASP A 226 25.94 3.80 14.46
N TRP A 227 26.34 5.04 14.22
CA TRP A 227 27.02 5.45 12.99
C TRP A 227 28.50 5.62 13.25
N ARG A 228 29.22 4.53 13.09
CA ARG A 228 30.66 4.53 13.34
C ARG A 228 31.44 5.07 12.14
N GLU A 229 32.63 5.61 12.40
CA GLU A 229 33.52 6.13 11.37
C GLU A 229 33.85 5.10 10.28
N GLY A 230 34.16 5.59 9.08
CA GLY A 230 34.69 4.75 8.02
C GLY A 230 33.69 4.25 7.00
N HIS A 231 32.46 4.73 6.99
CA HIS A 231 31.51 4.40 5.94
C HIS A 231 31.39 5.53 4.90
N GLU A 232 32.06 5.38 3.76
CA GLU A 232 32.03 6.38 2.67
C GLU A 232 30.72 6.22 1.85
N GLY A 233 30.05 7.35 1.56
CA GLY A 233 28.82 7.38 0.78
C GLY A 233 27.64 6.72 1.49
N SER A 234 27.63 6.68 2.82
CA SER A 234 26.53 6.14 3.61
C SER A 234 25.36 7.12 3.68
N MET A 235 24.14 6.60 3.60
CA MET A 235 22.95 7.43 3.60
C MET A 235 21.78 6.73 4.33
N ALA A 236 21.06 7.50 5.14
CA ALA A 236 19.73 7.14 5.63
C ALA A 236 18.73 8.16 5.10
N TYR A 237 17.73 7.72 4.35
CA TYR A 237 16.75 8.64 3.81
C TYR A 237 15.35 8.03 3.69
N ASN A 238 14.33 8.89 3.79
CA ASN A 238 12.95 8.48 3.71
C ASN A 238 12.60 7.31 4.65
N ASN A 239 13.13 7.32 5.88
CA ASN A 239 12.72 6.37 6.91
C ASN A 239 11.77 7.04 7.91
N THR A 240 10.94 6.25 8.56
CA THR A 240 10.08 6.68 9.67
C THR A 240 10.49 5.96 10.93
N ILE A 241 10.87 6.72 11.97
CA ILE A 241 11.34 6.24 13.25
C ILE A 241 10.43 6.77 14.35
N TYR A 242 9.78 5.88 15.07
CA TYR A 242 8.91 6.22 16.19
C TYR A 242 9.43 5.59 17.47
N LEU A 243 9.69 6.43 18.46
CA LEU A 243 10.21 6.06 19.77
C LEU A 243 9.14 6.35 20.80
N GLY A 244 8.51 5.32 21.31
CA GLY A 244 7.44 5.39 22.28
C GLY A 244 7.92 5.78 23.68
N GLU A 245 6.98 5.89 24.61
CA GLU A 245 7.28 6.12 26.02
C GLU A 245 8.18 5.00 26.56
N GLY A 246 9.19 5.35 27.35
CA GLY A 246 10.16 4.40 27.93
C GLY A 246 11.37 4.10 27.06
N ILE A 247 11.48 4.68 25.86
CA ILE A 247 12.71 4.66 25.06
C ILE A 247 13.55 5.88 25.44
N ASP A 248 14.39 5.73 26.46
CA ASP A 248 15.09 6.83 27.15
C ASP A 248 16.60 6.81 26.92
N ARG A 249 17.06 6.18 25.85
CA ARG A 249 18.48 6.07 25.52
C ARG A 249 18.96 7.22 24.63
N GLU A 250 20.13 7.07 24.08
CA GLU A 250 20.79 8.06 23.25
C GLU A 250 20.29 7.96 21.80
N TRP A 251 20.04 9.11 21.16
CA TRP A 251 19.80 9.16 19.73
C TRP A 251 21.02 8.62 18.96
N LEU A 252 22.18 9.18 19.22
CA LEU A 252 23.44 8.76 18.59
C LEU A 252 24.36 8.14 19.64
N LYS A 253 24.49 6.82 19.64
CA LYS A 253 25.28 6.08 20.62
C LYS A 253 26.78 6.24 20.42
N ASN A 254 27.26 5.88 19.25
CA ASN A 254 28.66 6.04 18.88
C ASN A 254 28.72 7.10 17.80
N GLY A 255 29.28 8.21 18.19
CA GLY A 255 29.54 9.28 17.26
C GLY A 255 30.73 8.94 16.38
N TYR A 256 30.66 9.52 15.23
CA TYR A 256 31.69 9.54 14.25
C TYR A 256 32.92 10.31 14.79
N THR A 257 33.99 9.65 15.07
CA THR A 257 35.22 10.28 15.57
C THR A 257 36.40 10.00 14.65
N GLY A 258 36.84 10.99 13.88
CA GLY A 258 38.18 10.96 13.30
C GLY A 258 38.29 10.73 11.80
N GLY A 259 37.32 11.13 10.99
CA GLY A 259 37.47 11.15 9.54
C GLY A 259 36.28 11.86 8.88
N LYS A 260 36.45 12.43 7.69
CA LYS A 260 35.32 12.94 6.94
C LYS A 260 34.48 11.78 6.47
N SER A 261 33.22 11.73 6.91
CA SER A 261 32.26 10.80 6.34
C SER A 261 31.36 11.53 5.38
N ASP A 262 31.03 10.89 4.27
CA ASP A 262 29.95 11.35 3.40
C ASP A 262 28.58 10.87 3.93
N ALA A 263 28.41 10.93 5.25
CA ALA A 263 27.20 10.47 5.92
C ALA A 263 26.05 11.47 5.70
N LYS A 264 24.91 10.98 5.19
CA LYS A 264 23.75 11.81 4.88
C LYS A 264 22.49 11.28 5.54
N PHE A 265 21.75 12.18 6.17
CA PHE A 265 20.49 11.86 6.83
C PHE A 265 19.40 12.80 6.31
N TYR A 266 18.65 12.34 5.30
CA TYR A 266 17.74 13.16 4.51
C TYR A 266 16.30 12.62 4.53
N ASN A 267 15.33 13.50 4.51
CA ASN A 267 13.90 13.14 4.38
C ASN A 267 13.41 12.12 5.42
N ASN A 268 13.99 12.05 6.60
CA ASN A 268 13.53 11.11 7.61
C ASN A 268 12.55 11.78 8.58
N ILE A 269 11.60 11.00 9.09
CA ILE A 269 10.75 11.40 10.21
C ILE A 269 11.22 10.70 11.47
N VAL A 270 11.50 11.47 12.51
CA VAL A 270 11.86 10.97 13.83
C VAL A 270 10.92 11.55 14.88
N VAL A 271 10.13 10.70 15.51
CA VAL A 271 9.21 11.08 16.58
C VAL A 271 9.67 10.43 17.89
N ASN A 272 10.03 11.25 18.86
CA ASN A 272 10.42 10.85 20.21
C ASN A 272 9.29 11.19 21.20
N LYS A 273 8.67 10.17 21.78
CA LYS A 273 7.70 10.28 22.88
C LYS A 273 8.30 9.89 24.23
N GLY A 274 9.54 9.39 24.24
CA GLY A 274 10.33 9.12 25.43
C GLY A 274 11.11 10.33 25.92
N ASN A 275 12.12 10.07 26.75
CA ASN A 275 13.04 11.10 27.27
C ASN A 275 14.43 10.92 26.66
N MET A 276 14.50 10.66 25.36
CA MET A 276 15.76 10.38 24.68
C MET A 276 16.68 11.61 24.67
N THR A 277 17.93 11.35 24.95
CA THR A 277 18.99 12.37 24.87
C THR A 277 19.66 12.36 23.50
N PRO A 278 20.27 13.47 23.05
CA PRO A 278 21.03 13.50 21.80
C PRO A 278 22.24 12.52 21.78
N GLY A 279 22.73 12.13 22.94
CA GLY A 279 23.91 11.28 23.07
C GLY A 279 25.19 12.04 22.69
N LYS A 280 25.82 11.62 21.58
CA LYS A 280 27.00 12.33 21.05
C LYS A 280 26.68 13.71 20.43
N GLY A 281 25.40 14.11 20.47
CA GLY A 281 24.92 15.38 19.93
C GLY A 281 24.81 15.42 18.40
N PHE A 282 23.79 16.08 17.92
CA PHE A 282 23.58 16.23 16.47
C PHE A 282 24.68 17.10 15.81
N ASN A 283 25.21 18.06 16.54
CA ASN A 283 26.10 19.08 16.01
C ASN A 283 27.59 18.75 16.20
N GLU A 284 27.91 17.67 16.90
CA GLU A 284 29.29 17.23 17.12
C GLU A 284 29.77 16.24 16.05
N GLN A 285 28.87 15.84 15.14
CA GLN A 285 29.11 14.81 14.13
C GLN A 285 29.18 15.42 12.73
N GLU A 286 29.96 14.84 11.86
CA GLU A 286 30.06 15.21 10.44
C GLU A 286 28.96 14.55 9.60
N ILE A 287 27.71 14.53 10.12
CA ILE A 287 26.52 14.03 9.40
C ILE A 287 25.84 15.24 8.74
N ASP A 288 25.54 15.11 7.48
CA ASP A 288 24.80 16.08 6.70
C ASP A 288 23.31 15.80 6.82
N TYR A 289 22.57 16.73 7.43
CA TYR A 289 21.12 16.62 7.64
C TYR A 289 20.40 17.58 6.71
N GLU A 290 19.37 17.11 6.02
CA GLU A 290 18.52 17.96 5.18
C GLU A 290 17.10 17.41 5.05
N SER A 291 16.09 18.29 5.11
CA SER A 291 14.67 18.01 4.95
C SER A 291 14.15 16.89 5.86
N ASN A 292 14.48 16.95 7.15
CA ASN A 292 14.00 15.97 8.13
C ASN A 292 12.88 16.54 8.99
N ILE A 293 12.11 15.67 9.61
CA ILE A 293 11.18 15.99 10.70
C ILE A 293 11.72 15.40 11.99
N PHE A 294 11.96 16.24 12.99
CA PHE A 294 12.33 15.84 14.35
C PHE A 294 11.33 16.37 15.36
N VAL A 295 10.61 15.49 16.05
CA VAL A 295 9.62 15.86 17.06
C VAL A 295 9.96 15.26 18.41
N GLY A 296 9.87 16.08 19.47
CA GLY A 296 10.09 15.63 20.85
C GLY A 296 11.56 15.59 21.27
N PHE A 297 12.41 16.42 20.67
CA PHE A 297 13.81 16.61 21.03
C PHE A 297 14.05 18.04 21.51
N ASP A 298 14.81 18.21 22.57
CA ASP A 298 15.26 19.52 23.07
C ASP A 298 16.38 20.12 22.19
N GLU A 299 17.18 19.29 21.54
CA GLU A 299 18.22 19.67 20.61
C GLU A 299 18.03 18.94 19.28
N VAL A 300 18.23 19.64 18.17
CA VAL A 300 18.05 19.12 16.81
C VAL A 300 19.25 19.49 15.93
N PRO A 301 19.46 18.84 14.76
CA PRO A 301 20.55 19.17 13.85
C PRO A 301 20.51 20.64 13.40
N SER A 302 21.54 21.42 13.70
CA SER A 302 21.62 22.83 13.33
C SER A 302 22.00 23.07 11.87
N ASN A 303 22.50 22.07 11.18
CA ASN A 303 22.85 22.12 9.76
C ASN A 303 21.70 21.72 8.82
N ASP A 304 20.57 21.24 9.34
CA ASP A 304 19.35 21.04 8.57
C ASP A 304 18.56 22.36 8.48
N THR A 305 18.73 23.07 7.39
CA THR A 305 18.11 24.39 7.20
C THR A 305 16.64 24.32 6.81
N THR A 306 16.14 23.16 6.48
CA THR A 306 14.76 22.88 6.08
C THR A 306 14.02 22.00 7.11
N LEU A 307 14.65 21.81 8.29
CA LEU A 307 14.11 21.01 9.38
C LEU A 307 12.69 21.41 9.79
N ILE A 308 11.83 20.43 9.95
CA ILE A 308 10.47 20.57 10.47
C ILE A 308 10.40 19.99 11.89
N GLN A 309 9.80 20.73 12.83
CA GLN A 309 9.58 20.29 14.21
C GLN A 309 8.09 20.14 14.56
N GLU A 310 7.23 20.19 13.55
CA GLU A 310 5.79 19.98 13.69
C GLU A 310 5.43 18.50 13.66
N ASP A 311 4.28 18.16 14.25
CA ASP A 311 3.73 16.80 14.23
C ASP A 311 3.56 16.31 12.79
N PRO A 312 4.15 15.18 12.40
CA PRO A 312 4.01 14.63 11.04
C PRO A 312 2.59 14.18 10.69
N LYS A 313 1.65 14.22 11.60
CA LYS A 313 0.25 13.86 11.38
C LYS A 313 0.08 12.44 10.82
N PHE A 314 0.64 11.48 11.50
CA PHE A 314 0.38 10.08 11.19
C PHE A 314 -1.06 9.68 11.51
N VAL A 315 -1.59 8.70 10.81
CA VAL A 315 -2.96 8.17 11.03
C VAL A 315 -3.11 7.59 12.44
N ALA A 316 -2.18 6.75 12.89
CA ALA A 316 -2.19 6.13 14.21
C ALA A 316 -0.77 5.66 14.60
N PRO A 317 0.15 6.57 14.97
CA PRO A 317 1.53 6.21 15.29
C PRO A 317 1.63 5.37 16.56
N GLY A 318 2.60 4.46 16.61
CA GLY A 318 2.84 3.59 17.75
C GLY A 318 1.87 2.40 17.86
N THR A 319 1.04 2.17 16.85
CA THR A 319 0.09 1.04 16.82
C THR A 319 0.57 -0.16 16.01
N GLY A 320 1.80 -0.12 15.50
CA GLY A 320 2.41 -1.25 14.81
C GLY A 320 2.49 -2.48 15.73
N GLY A 321 2.09 -3.63 15.22
CA GLY A 321 2.15 -4.93 15.87
C GLY A 321 3.06 -5.87 15.10
N LYS A 322 2.82 -7.17 15.20
CA LYS A 322 3.53 -8.17 14.40
C LYS A 322 2.97 -8.23 12.97
N GLY A 323 3.86 -8.40 12.02
CA GLY A 323 3.57 -8.43 10.60
C GLY A 323 3.89 -7.11 9.89
N ILE A 324 4.58 -7.22 8.78
CA ILE A 324 5.05 -6.08 7.98
C ILE A 324 3.92 -5.12 7.53
N ASP A 325 2.68 -5.62 7.45
CA ASP A 325 1.49 -4.84 7.10
C ASP A 325 0.84 -4.13 8.29
N SER A 326 1.31 -4.36 9.52
CA SER A 326 0.71 -3.79 10.74
C SER A 326 0.97 -2.29 10.90
N VAL A 327 1.87 -1.72 10.10
CA VAL A 327 2.39 -0.35 10.24
C VAL A 327 1.60 0.71 9.45
N LYS A 328 0.39 0.41 9.02
CA LYS A 328 -0.47 1.38 8.28
C LYS A 328 -0.75 2.66 9.09
N GLY A 329 -0.60 2.60 10.41
CA GLY A 329 -0.70 3.77 11.29
C GLY A 329 0.36 4.85 11.03
N TYR A 330 1.44 4.54 10.29
CA TYR A 330 2.48 5.50 9.88
C TYR A 330 2.24 6.16 8.52
N LYS A 331 1.10 5.93 7.89
CA LYS A 331 0.65 6.73 6.74
C LYS A 331 0.35 8.17 7.18
N LEU A 332 0.55 9.11 6.28
CA LEU A 332 0.31 10.53 6.51
C LEU A 332 -1.18 10.89 6.37
N GLN A 333 -1.64 11.86 7.17
CA GLN A 333 -2.94 12.51 6.98
C GLN A 333 -2.81 13.69 6.00
N ALA A 334 -3.94 14.15 5.47
CA ALA A 334 -4.01 15.19 4.42
C ALA A 334 -3.38 16.55 4.80
N ASP A 335 -3.27 16.85 6.09
CA ASP A 335 -2.68 18.08 6.63
C ASP A 335 -1.26 17.88 7.18
N SER A 336 -0.60 16.79 6.80
CA SER A 336 0.78 16.52 7.22
C SER A 336 1.77 17.52 6.64
N PRO A 337 2.67 18.10 7.46
CA PRO A 337 3.75 18.95 6.98
C PRO A 337 4.84 18.19 6.21
N ALA A 338 4.79 16.86 6.19
CA ALA A 338 5.71 16.00 5.46
C ALA A 338 5.42 15.97 3.94
N ILE A 339 4.17 16.30 3.55
CA ILE A 339 3.72 16.19 2.17
C ILE A 339 4.46 17.17 1.28
N ASP A 340 5.03 16.69 0.17
CA ASP A 340 5.77 17.46 -0.83
C ASP A 340 7.00 18.24 -0.26
N ALA A 341 7.48 17.90 0.94
CA ALA A 341 8.50 18.65 1.66
C ALA A 341 9.90 18.01 1.59
N GLY A 342 10.02 16.83 1.01
CA GLY A 342 11.28 16.09 0.89
C GLY A 342 12.10 16.50 -0.32
N LEU A 343 13.38 16.15 -0.27
CA LEU A 343 14.31 16.26 -1.39
C LEU A 343 14.09 15.15 -2.40
N ASN A 344 14.16 15.47 -3.68
CA ASN A 344 14.23 14.45 -4.72
C ASN A 344 15.61 13.78 -4.75
N ILE A 345 15.66 12.52 -4.41
CA ILE A 345 16.88 11.71 -4.39
C ILE A 345 16.89 10.80 -5.62
N GLU A 346 17.94 10.88 -6.43
CA GLU A 346 18.09 10.00 -7.59
C GLU A 346 18.24 8.53 -7.20
N ASN A 347 17.68 7.62 -7.98
CA ASN A 347 17.72 6.17 -7.75
C ASN A 347 17.08 5.75 -6.41
N ASN A 348 16.03 6.46 -6.01
CA ASN A 348 15.33 6.30 -4.73
C ASN A 348 14.49 5.01 -4.59
N GLY A 349 14.46 4.14 -5.59
CA GLY A 349 13.70 2.86 -5.57
C GLY A 349 12.36 2.93 -6.28
N GLY A 350 11.88 4.12 -6.62
CA GLY A 350 10.67 4.34 -7.43
C GLY A 350 9.35 4.11 -6.71
N LYS A 351 9.37 3.72 -5.45
CA LYS A 351 8.18 3.53 -4.60
C LYS A 351 8.51 3.75 -3.12
N ASP A 352 7.48 4.02 -2.33
CA ASP A 352 7.54 4.12 -0.88
C ASP A 352 7.45 2.73 -0.18
N TYR A 353 7.39 2.73 1.16
CA TYR A 353 7.22 1.51 1.97
C TYR A 353 5.93 0.75 1.62
N PHE A 354 4.85 1.44 1.34
CA PHE A 354 3.52 0.87 1.05
C PHE A 354 3.32 0.50 -0.43
N GLY A 355 4.34 0.72 -1.27
CA GLY A 355 4.30 0.42 -2.69
C GLY A 355 3.76 1.57 -3.56
N THR A 356 3.51 2.75 -2.99
CA THR A 356 3.09 3.94 -3.74
C THR A 356 4.20 4.40 -4.66
N PRO A 357 3.95 4.60 -5.97
CA PRO A 357 4.95 5.10 -6.89
C PRO A 357 5.41 6.53 -6.56
N LEU A 358 6.71 6.80 -6.67
CA LEU A 358 7.32 8.12 -6.51
C LEU A 358 7.37 8.85 -7.87
N ALA A 359 6.22 9.09 -8.49
CA ALA A 359 6.16 9.45 -9.91
C ALA A 359 5.85 10.93 -10.21
N ASP A 360 5.44 11.72 -9.21
CA ASP A 360 4.97 13.10 -9.43
C ASP A 360 6.08 14.16 -9.39
N GLY A 361 7.31 13.73 -9.09
CA GLY A 361 8.48 14.62 -9.03
C GLY A 361 8.57 15.43 -7.74
N LYS A 362 7.73 15.14 -6.76
CA LYS A 362 7.78 15.62 -5.40
C LYS A 362 7.89 14.43 -4.46
N THR A 363 8.54 14.61 -3.35
CA THR A 363 8.79 13.52 -2.39
C THR A 363 8.30 13.96 -1.01
N ASP A 364 7.59 13.08 -0.35
CA ASP A 364 7.22 13.29 1.03
C ASP A 364 8.40 12.96 1.97
N ILE A 365 8.41 13.56 3.13
CA ILE A 365 9.36 13.19 4.18
C ILE A 365 8.85 11.93 4.88
N GLY A 366 9.73 10.96 5.12
CA GLY A 366 9.41 9.69 5.77
C GLY A 366 9.23 8.52 4.81
N ALA A 367 8.74 7.40 5.34
CA ALA A 367 8.64 6.14 4.63
C ALA A 367 7.36 5.97 3.80
N ALA A 368 6.44 6.93 3.90
CA ALA A 368 5.14 6.89 3.22
C ALA A 368 4.93 8.12 2.34
N GLU A 369 4.52 7.92 1.10
CA GLU A 369 3.95 8.96 0.27
C GLU A 369 2.45 9.11 0.60
N TYR A 370 2.01 10.35 0.73
CA TYR A 370 0.60 10.65 0.93
C TYR A 370 -0.18 10.39 -0.36
N VAL A 371 -1.20 9.59 -0.24
CA VAL A 371 -2.14 9.34 -1.33
C VAL A 371 -3.51 9.73 -0.82
N VAL A 372 -4.23 10.49 -1.60
CA VAL A 372 -5.66 10.66 -1.35
C VAL A 372 -6.30 9.27 -1.52
N GLU A 373 -6.65 8.62 -0.41
CA GLU A 373 -7.39 7.36 -0.50
C GLU A 373 -8.78 7.67 -1.06
N LEU A 374 -9.05 7.16 -2.24
CA LEU A 374 -10.36 7.29 -2.87
C LEU A 374 -11.40 6.54 -2.05
N ASP A 375 -12.34 7.27 -1.47
CA ASP A 375 -13.49 6.65 -0.83
C ASP A 375 -14.56 6.32 -1.89
N LYS A 376 -14.60 5.06 -2.27
CA LYS A 376 -15.60 4.51 -3.20
C LYS A 376 -16.73 3.76 -2.47
N THR A 377 -16.78 3.82 -1.16
CA THR A 377 -17.73 3.02 -0.35
C THR A 377 -19.18 3.31 -0.70
N GLU A 378 -19.55 4.58 -0.76
CA GLU A 378 -20.92 4.98 -1.09
C GLU A 378 -21.26 4.68 -2.55
N LEU A 379 -20.33 4.95 -3.47
CA LEU A 379 -20.50 4.61 -4.89
C LEU A 379 -20.73 3.11 -5.08
N ASN A 380 -19.93 2.27 -4.45
CA ASN A 380 -20.06 0.81 -4.55
C ASN A 380 -21.40 0.31 -3.97
N ALA A 381 -21.80 0.86 -2.82
CA ALA A 381 -23.11 0.53 -2.23
C ALA A 381 -24.27 0.93 -3.16
N LEU A 382 -24.18 2.08 -3.80
CA LEU A 382 -25.18 2.55 -4.75
C LEU A 382 -25.21 1.71 -6.04
N ILE A 383 -24.05 1.29 -6.55
CA ILE A 383 -23.95 0.36 -7.68
C ILE A 383 -24.68 -0.96 -7.39
N GLU A 384 -24.43 -1.55 -6.22
CA GLU A 384 -25.10 -2.80 -5.82
C GLU A 384 -26.61 -2.61 -5.64
N TYR A 385 -27.03 -1.46 -5.10
CA TYR A 385 -28.43 -1.12 -5.03
C TYR A 385 -29.06 -0.96 -6.43
N ALA A 386 -28.40 -0.24 -7.34
CA ALA A 386 -28.86 -0.05 -8.71
C ALA A 386 -28.99 -1.38 -9.47
N LYS A 387 -28.05 -2.30 -9.30
CA LYS A 387 -28.14 -3.67 -9.85
C LYS A 387 -29.35 -4.43 -9.31
N SER A 388 -29.62 -4.31 -8.02
CA SER A 388 -30.79 -4.94 -7.42
C SER A 388 -32.12 -4.43 -8.02
N GLN A 389 -32.15 -3.15 -8.45
CA GLN A 389 -33.31 -2.60 -9.15
C GLN A 389 -33.49 -3.22 -10.55
N GLN A 390 -32.41 -3.54 -11.26
CA GLN A 390 -32.48 -4.24 -12.55
C GLN A 390 -33.02 -5.68 -12.42
N GLU A 391 -32.79 -6.32 -11.28
CA GLU A 391 -33.30 -7.68 -10.99
C GLU A 391 -34.76 -7.69 -10.55
N ASN A 392 -35.37 -6.53 -10.25
CA ASN A 392 -36.75 -6.43 -9.86
C ASN A 392 -37.66 -6.73 -11.06
N GLU A 393 -38.76 -7.50 -10.83
CA GLU A 393 -39.75 -7.83 -11.87
C GLU A 393 -40.36 -6.59 -12.49
N ASP A 394 -40.47 -5.48 -11.77
CA ASP A 394 -41.03 -4.23 -12.24
C ASP A 394 -40.07 -3.47 -13.19
N TYR A 395 -38.77 -3.78 -13.24
CA TYR A 395 -37.81 -3.11 -14.12
C TYR A 395 -38.14 -3.23 -15.60
N GLN A 396 -38.85 -4.28 -16.01
CA GLN A 396 -39.33 -4.44 -17.38
C GLN A 396 -40.31 -3.33 -17.82
N TYR A 397 -40.97 -2.67 -16.85
CA TYR A 397 -41.91 -1.60 -17.08
C TYR A 397 -41.32 -0.19 -16.95
N VAL A 398 -40.02 -0.07 -16.75
CA VAL A 398 -39.33 1.23 -16.71
C VAL A 398 -39.42 1.87 -18.08
N VAL A 399 -39.77 3.17 -18.10
CA VAL A 399 -39.87 3.99 -19.32
C VAL A 399 -38.57 3.87 -20.14
N PRO A 400 -38.60 3.49 -21.43
CA PRO A 400 -37.41 3.17 -22.21
C PRO A 400 -36.33 4.24 -22.18
N VAL A 401 -36.68 5.52 -22.29
CA VAL A 401 -35.72 6.63 -22.26
C VAL A 401 -35.07 6.79 -20.86
N VAL A 402 -35.78 6.49 -19.78
CA VAL A 402 -35.26 6.50 -18.41
C VAL A 402 -34.33 5.30 -18.20
N LYS A 403 -34.76 4.13 -18.71
CA LYS A 403 -33.97 2.90 -18.67
C LYS A 403 -32.61 3.06 -19.34
N GLU A 404 -32.57 3.63 -20.55
CA GLU A 404 -31.31 3.91 -21.26
C GLU A 404 -30.37 4.82 -20.45
N LYS A 405 -30.89 5.90 -19.87
CA LYS A 405 -30.12 6.83 -19.05
C LYS A 405 -29.60 6.18 -17.74
N PHE A 406 -30.46 5.39 -17.10
CA PHE A 406 -30.10 4.67 -15.89
C PHE A 406 -28.96 3.64 -16.16
N GLU A 407 -29.10 2.83 -17.21
CA GLU A 407 -28.09 1.85 -17.61
C GLU A 407 -26.76 2.52 -17.99
N ALA A 408 -26.81 3.68 -18.65
CA ALA A 408 -25.62 4.46 -18.97
C ALA A 408 -24.93 5.03 -17.72
N ALA A 409 -25.70 5.53 -16.74
CA ALA A 409 -25.17 6.04 -15.49
C ALA A 409 -24.56 4.91 -14.64
N LEU A 410 -25.21 3.75 -14.59
CA LEU A 410 -24.67 2.57 -13.89
C LEU A 410 -23.35 2.08 -14.52
N ALA A 411 -23.29 1.99 -15.84
CA ALA A 411 -22.07 1.59 -16.54
C ALA A 411 -20.90 2.56 -16.32
N GLU A 412 -21.17 3.87 -16.29
CA GLU A 412 -20.14 4.88 -15.97
C GLU A 412 -19.71 4.76 -14.50
N ALA A 413 -20.63 4.55 -13.57
CA ALA A 413 -20.33 4.35 -12.15
C ALA A 413 -19.45 3.10 -11.93
N GLU A 414 -19.76 1.98 -12.57
CA GLU A 414 -18.96 0.76 -12.54
C GLU A 414 -17.54 0.98 -13.09
N LYS A 415 -17.44 1.73 -14.19
CA LYS A 415 -16.14 2.06 -14.78
C LYS A 415 -15.29 2.91 -13.84
N VAL A 416 -15.85 3.96 -13.22
CA VAL A 416 -15.17 4.80 -12.24
C VAL A 416 -14.80 4.00 -10.99
N SER A 417 -15.69 3.12 -10.52
CA SER A 417 -15.40 2.22 -9.39
C SER A 417 -14.21 1.30 -9.66
N ALA A 418 -14.09 0.78 -10.87
CA ALA A 418 -12.99 -0.12 -11.26
C ALA A 418 -11.68 0.61 -11.57
N ASP A 419 -11.70 1.93 -11.80
CA ASP A 419 -10.52 2.71 -12.14
C ASP A 419 -9.74 3.09 -10.89
N ASN A 420 -8.53 2.55 -10.74
CA ASN A 420 -7.62 2.88 -9.63
C ASN A 420 -6.96 4.26 -9.78
N ALA A 421 -7.05 4.88 -10.94
CA ALA A 421 -6.55 6.23 -11.22
C ALA A 421 -7.66 7.30 -11.21
N ALA A 422 -8.89 6.94 -10.84
CA ALA A 422 -9.97 7.89 -10.71
C ALA A 422 -9.64 8.97 -9.66
N THR A 423 -10.23 10.15 -9.78
CA THR A 423 -10.18 11.19 -8.74
C THR A 423 -11.41 11.10 -7.84
N GLN A 424 -11.36 11.65 -6.61
CA GLN A 424 -12.54 11.71 -5.73
C GLN A 424 -13.68 12.47 -6.39
N GLU A 425 -13.38 13.55 -7.12
CA GLU A 425 -14.38 14.31 -7.90
C GLU A 425 -15.08 13.44 -8.95
N ALA A 426 -14.35 12.54 -9.61
CA ALA A 426 -14.94 11.60 -10.55
C ALA A 426 -15.86 10.58 -9.85
N VAL A 427 -15.44 10.10 -8.66
CA VAL A 427 -16.23 9.19 -7.82
C VAL A 427 -17.53 9.86 -7.37
N ASP A 428 -17.44 11.07 -6.83
CA ASP A 428 -18.58 11.85 -6.36
C ASP A 428 -19.54 12.19 -7.52
N THR A 429 -18.99 12.59 -8.67
CA THR A 429 -19.78 12.86 -9.88
C THR A 429 -20.52 11.62 -10.38
N ALA A 430 -19.88 10.46 -10.35
CA ALA A 430 -20.50 9.21 -10.78
C ALA A 430 -21.60 8.76 -9.80
N TYR A 431 -21.36 8.96 -8.49
CA TYR A 431 -22.34 8.72 -7.44
C TYR A 431 -23.59 9.59 -7.63
N ASP A 432 -23.43 10.91 -7.77
CA ASP A 432 -24.53 11.84 -7.93
C ASP A 432 -25.37 11.53 -9.17
N LYS A 433 -24.73 11.24 -10.29
CA LYS A 433 -25.43 10.87 -11.53
C LYS A 433 -26.23 9.58 -11.39
N LEU A 434 -25.64 8.57 -10.78
CA LEU A 434 -26.34 7.29 -10.58
C LEU A 434 -27.49 7.45 -9.57
N LEU A 435 -27.29 8.20 -8.49
CA LEU A 435 -28.31 8.49 -7.50
C LEU A 435 -29.51 9.23 -8.12
N ASP A 436 -29.24 10.23 -8.96
CA ASP A 436 -30.27 10.95 -9.69
C ASP A 436 -31.11 10.00 -10.57
N MET A 437 -30.44 9.12 -11.30
CA MET A 437 -31.15 8.14 -12.17
C MET A 437 -31.90 7.08 -11.35
N VAL A 438 -31.43 6.68 -10.20
CA VAL A 438 -32.15 5.78 -9.28
C VAL A 438 -33.43 6.44 -8.76
N HIS A 439 -33.37 7.72 -8.42
CA HIS A 439 -34.51 8.48 -7.94
C HIS A 439 -35.57 8.74 -9.04
N HIS A 440 -35.14 8.76 -10.31
CA HIS A 440 -36.01 9.02 -11.46
C HIS A 440 -36.42 7.76 -12.22
N LEU A 441 -36.34 6.57 -11.55
CA LEU A 441 -36.88 5.35 -12.15
C LEU A 441 -38.41 5.46 -12.24
N GLU A 442 -38.90 5.83 -13.42
CA GLU A 442 -40.31 5.97 -13.73
C GLU A 442 -40.78 4.76 -14.55
N PHE A 443 -41.97 4.28 -14.21
CA PHE A 443 -42.53 3.10 -14.86
C PHE A 443 -43.55 3.52 -15.92
N THR A 444 -43.63 2.78 -17.04
CA THR A 444 -44.63 2.97 -18.06
C THR A 444 -46.03 2.76 -17.48
N GLY A 445 -46.98 3.60 -17.88
CA GLY A 445 -48.33 3.49 -17.42
C GLY A 445 -49.09 2.29 -18.03
N ASN A 446 -50.08 1.81 -17.31
CA ASN A 446 -50.97 0.75 -17.80
C ASN A 446 -51.96 1.28 -18.82
N THR A 447 -51.74 0.98 -20.09
CA THR A 447 -52.55 1.42 -21.22
C THR A 447 -53.82 0.58 -21.46
N SER A 448 -54.01 -0.55 -20.73
CA SER A 448 -55.07 -1.52 -21.02
C SER A 448 -56.46 -0.91 -21.00
N SER A 449 -56.79 -0.08 -20.01
CA SER A 449 -58.08 0.57 -19.91
C SER A 449 -58.30 1.66 -20.94
N LEU A 450 -57.22 2.38 -21.33
CA LEU A 450 -57.27 3.37 -22.40
C LEU A 450 -57.47 2.68 -23.74
N LYS A 451 -56.80 1.57 -24.01
CA LYS A 451 -56.97 0.79 -25.23
C LYS A 451 -58.40 0.31 -25.42
N VAL A 452 -59.05 -0.23 -24.39
CA VAL A 452 -60.44 -0.63 -24.44
C VAL A 452 -61.36 0.55 -24.79
N LEU A 453 -61.11 1.73 -24.20
CA LEU A 453 -61.90 2.92 -24.44
C LEU A 453 -61.72 3.46 -25.89
N VAL A 454 -60.47 3.46 -26.39
CA VAL A 454 -60.15 3.86 -27.77
C VAL A 454 -60.80 2.90 -28.78
N ASP A 455 -60.72 1.57 -28.51
CA ASP A 455 -61.38 0.58 -29.40
C ASP A 455 -62.91 0.77 -29.42
N ALA A 456 -63.53 1.07 -28.30
CA ALA A 456 -64.94 1.43 -28.22
C ALA A 456 -65.27 2.74 -28.98
N ALA A 457 -64.39 3.75 -28.82
CA ALA A 457 -64.54 5.03 -29.51
C ALA A 457 -64.45 4.91 -31.03
N LYS A 458 -63.55 4.07 -31.54
CA LYS A 458 -63.41 3.78 -32.98
C LYS A 458 -64.65 3.10 -33.61
N GLY A 459 -65.47 2.49 -32.80
CA GLY A 459 -66.71 1.89 -33.22
C GLY A 459 -67.85 2.90 -33.42
N LEU A 460 -67.67 4.17 -33.10
CA LEU A 460 -68.67 5.22 -33.26
C LEU A 460 -68.59 5.82 -34.67
N GLU A 461 -69.74 6.16 -35.25
CA GLU A 461 -69.84 6.69 -36.65
C GLU A 461 -70.36 8.12 -36.62
N GLU A 462 -69.71 9.05 -37.32
CA GLU A 462 -69.99 10.48 -37.38
C GLU A 462 -71.44 10.76 -37.90
N GLN A 463 -71.92 9.92 -38.77
CA GLN A 463 -73.26 10.11 -39.37
C GLN A 463 -74.41 10.15 -38.34
N PHE A 464 -74.18 9.55 -37.13
CA PHE A 464 -75.21 9.47 -36.10
C PHE A 464 -75.17 10.61 -35.08
N TYR A 465 -74.16 11.49 -35.13
CA TYR A 465 -73.91 12.53 -34.11
C TYR A 465 -73.87 13.92 -34.72
N THR A 466 -74.16 14.98 -33.92
CA THR A 466 -74.04 16.37 -34.32
C THR A 466 -72.59 16.77 -34.55
N ALA A 467 -72.32 17.67 -35.49
CA ALA A 467 -70.97 18.10 -35.80
C ALA A 467 -70.29 18.81 -34.60
N GLU A 468 -71.10 19.55 -33.82
CA GLU A 468 -70.66 20.27 -32.64
C GLU A 468 -70.10 19.30 -31.54
N SER A 469 -70.72 18.14 -31.35
CA SER A 469 -70.31 17.14 -30.39
C SER A 469 -69.24 16.17 -30.94
N TRP A 470 -69.23 15.97 -32.27
CA TRP A 470 -68.30 15.07 -32.93
C TRP A 470 -66.88 15.64 -32.97
N LYS A 471 -66.71 16.95 -33.14
CA LYS A 471 -65.40 17.58 -33.23
C LYS A 471 -64.57 17.40 -31.96
N PRO A 472 -65.01 17.77 -30.73
CA PRO A 472 -64.25 17.52 -29.49
C PRO A 472 -63.95 16.04 -29.27
N PHE A 473 -64.87 15.15 -29.66
CA PHE A 473 -64.63 13.70 -29.55
C PHE A 473 -63.49 13.24 -30.45
N THR A 474 -63.41 13.69 -31.71
CA THR A 474 -62.34 13.31 -32.62
C THR A 474 -60.97 13.85 -32.17
N GLU A 475 -60.93 15.06 -31.56
CA GLU A 475 -59.73 15.64 -30.99
C GLU A 475 -59.24 14.81 -29.75
N ALA A 476 -60.15 14.42 -28.88
CA ALA A 476 -59.83 13.59 -27.73
C ALA A 476 -59.39 12.16 -28.11
N LEU A 477 -60.03 11.56 -29.11
CA LEU A 477 -59.66 10.26 -29.65
C LEU A 477 -58.26 10.30 -30.24
N LYS A 478 -57.93 11.31 -31.04
CA LYS A 478 -56.59 11.49 -31.61
C LYS A 478 -55.53 11.66 -30.54
N ALA A 479 -55.78 12.42 -29.46
CA ALA A 479 -54.88 12.58 -28.35
C ALA A 479 -54.65 11.24 -27.60
N ALA A 480 -55.69 10.47 -27.38
CA ALA A 480 -55.63 9.16 -26.74
C ALA A 480 -54.85 8.14 -27.60
N GLU A 481 -55.03 8.16 -28.93
CA GLU A 481 -54.24 7.33 -29.86
C GLU A 481 -52.74 7.69 -29.84
N ALA A 482 -52.40 8.99 -29.73
CA ALA A 482 -51.01 9.45 -29.65
C ALA A 482 -50.33 8.93 -28.38
N VAL A 483 -51.01 8.99 -27.24
CA VAL A 483 -50.45 8.47 -25.96
C VAL A 483 -50.37 6.94 -25.98
N LEU A 484 -51.29 6.22 -26.61
CA LEU A 484 -51.18 4.77 -26.80
C LEU A 484 -50.01 4.35 -27.68
N ALA A 485 -49.55 5.22 -28.57
CA ALA A 485 -48.40 4.98 -29.45
C ALA A 485 -47.06 5.41 -28.83
N ASP A 486 -47.10 6.09 -27.69
CA ASP A 486 -45.89 6.52 -26.95
C ASP A 486 -45.49 5.46 -25.95
N GLU A 487 -44.35 4.79 -26.22
CA GLU A 487 -43.77 3.77 -25.34
C GLU A 487 -43.26 4.35 -24.00
N ASN A 488 -43.10 5.67 -23.88
CA ASN A 488 -42.67 6.37 -22.69
C ASN A 488 -43.83 7.01 -21.90
N ALA A 489 -45.08 6.76 -22.30
CA ALA A 489 -46.25 7.38 -21.67
C ALA A 489 -46.38 7.01 -20.19
N LEU A 490 -46.49 8.01 -19.34
CA LEU A 490 -46.66 7.85 -17.89
C LEU A 490 -48.11 7.62 -17.53
N GLN A 491 -48.38 7.02 -16.35
CA GLN A 491 -49.76 6.73 -15.91
C GLN A 491 -50.63 7.99 -15.83
N GLU A 492 -50.06 9.13 -15.42
CA GLU A 492 -50.78 10.40 -15.34
C GLU A 492 -51.28 10.88 -16.72
N GLU A 493 -50.42 10.75 -17.74
CA GLU A 493 -50.77 11.12 -19.13
C GLU A 493 -51.86 10.20 -19.67
N ILE A 494 -51.74 8.89 -19.42
CA ILE A 494 -52.74 7.88 -19.81
C ILE A 494 -54.07 8.16 -19.15
N ASP A 495 -54.09 8.45 -17.85
CA ASP A 495 -55.32 8.74 -17.11
C ASP A 495 -55.97 10.06 -17.56
N ALA A 496 -55.17 11.08 -17.87
CA ALA A 496 -55.66 12.37 -18.37
C ALA A 496 -56.38 12.22 -19.74
N VAL A 497 -55.72 11.54 -20.70
CA VAL A 497 -56.34 11.36 -22.03
C VAL A 497 -57.54 10.39 -22.00
N ARG A 498 -57.49 9.38 -21.12
CA ARG A 498 -58.62 8.47 -20.88
C ARG A 498 -59.82 9.22 -20.33
N ALA A 499 -59.63 10.10 -19.34
CA ALA A 499 -60.69 10.92 -18.78
C ALA A 499 -61.26 11.89 -19.80
N ALA A 500 -60.42 12.53 -20.60
CA ALA A 500 -60.80 13.43 -21.68
C ALA A 500 -61.62 12.71 -22.75
N LEU A 501 -61.19 11.55 -23.24
CA LEU A 501 -61.89 10.75 -24.22
C LEU A 501 -63.26 10.28 -23.69
N LYS A 502 -63.27 9.78 -22.44
CA LYS A 502 -64.54 9.40 -21.80
C LYS A 502 -65.53 10.57 -21.73
N THR A 503 -65.06 11.74 -21.28
CA THR A 503 -65.89 12.95 -21.22
C THR A 503 -66.43 13.35 -22.60
N ALA A 504 -65.59 13.29 -23.63
CA ALA A 504 -66.00 13.61 -25.01
C ALA A 504 -66.98 12.58 -25.57
N MET A 505 -66.84 11.29 -25.27
CA MET A 505 -67.78 10.23 -25.60
C MET A 505 -69.12 10.43 -24.91
N ASP A 506 -69.15 10.75 -23.62
CA ASP A 506 -70.37 11.02 -22.86
C ASP A 506 -71.09 12.30 -23.35
N GLY A 507 -70.30 13.23 -23.92
CA GLY A 507 -70.84 14.48 -24.52
C GLY A 507 -71.39 14.35 -25.95
N LEU A 508 -71.36 13.16 -26.55
CA LEU A 508 -71.88 12.95 -27.91
C LEU A 508 -73.40 13.09 -27.98
N VAL A 509 -73.84 13.98 -28.82
CA VAL A 509 -75.27 14.25 -29.05
C VAL A 509 -75.70 13.60 -30.35
N LYS A 510 -76.67 12.66 -30.28
CA LYS A 510 -77.19 12.01 -31.46
C LYS A 510 -78.01 13.02 -32.30
N LYS A 511 -77.86 12.93 -33.59
CA LYS A 511 -78.73 13.66 -34.54
C LYS A 511 -80.19 13.27 -34.29
N PRO A 512 -81.09 14.23 -34.31
CA PRO A 512 -82.49 13.91 -34.22
C PRO A 512 -82.88 12.93 -35.34
N LEU A 513 -83.61 11.90 -34.98
CA LEU A 513 -84.16 11.00 -35.99
C LEU A 513 -84.98 11.83 -36.97
N ALA A 514 -84.79 11.60 -38.26
CA ALA A 514 -85.61 12.27 -39.29
C ALA A 514 -87.08 12.06 -38.98
N ASP A 515 -87.83 13.17 -38.92
CA ASP A 515 -89.27 13.13 -38.71
C ASP A 515 -89.92 12.46 -39.94
N LYS A 516 -90.32 11.20 -39.77
CA LYS A 516 -90.99 10.40 -40.80
C LYS A 516 -92.46 10.65 -40.86
N SER A 517 -93.03 11.55 -40.06
CA SER A 517 -94.48 11.80 -39.97
C SER A 517 -95.07 12.27 -41.27
N GLN A 518 -94.31 13.05 -42.05
CA GLN A 518 -94.74 13.45 -43.38
C GLN A 518 -94.69 12.31 -44.40
N LEU A 519 -93.68 11.43 -44.31
CA LEU A 519 -93.54 10.25 -45.16
C LEU A 519 -94.63 9.23 -44.84
N GLU A 520 -94.91 9.00 -43.58
CA GLU A 520 -96.00 8.14 -43.10
C GLU A 520 -97.34 8.67 -43.50
N LYS A 521 -97.58 9.99 -43.53
CA LYS A 521 -98.75 10.64 -44.01
C LYS A 521 -98.92 10.49 -45.53
N LEU A 522 -97.83 10.67 -46.28
CA LEU A 522 -97.81 10.49 -47.74
C LEU A 522 -98.06 9.02 -48.14
N VAL A 523 -97.47 8.06 -47.41
CA VAL A 523 -97.76 6.63 -47.63
C VAL A 523 -99.23 6.33 -47.35
N LYS A 524 -99.78 6.84 -46.26
CA LYS A 524 -101.15 6.65 -45.86
C LYS A 524 -102.15 7.33 -46.87
N ASP A 525 -101.82 8.51 -47.39
CA ASP A 525 -102.57 9.21 -48.41
C ASP A 525 -102.48 8.52 -49.79
N SER A 526 -101.42 7.74 -50.04
CA SER A 526 -101.24 6.94 -51.26
C SER A 526 -102.03 5.60 -51.24
N GLU A 527 -102.24 5.05 -50.04
CA GLU A 527 -102.99 3.79 -49.83
C GLU A 527 -104.51 4.02 -49.84
N THR A 528 -104.98 5.32 -49.81
CA THR A 528 -106.36 5.71 -49.76
C THR A 528 -106.88 6.27 -51.12
N LYS A 529 -106.12 6.20 -52.15
CA LYS A 529 -106.46 6.45 -53.54
C LYS A 529 -106.48 5.14 -54.31
#